data_8df86ff20756eb3fb5149a755818e033
#
_entry.id   8df86ff20756eb3fb5149a755818e033
#
_cell.length_a   1.000
_cell.length_b   1.000
_cell.length_c   1.000
_cell.angle_alpha   90.00
_cell.angle_beta   90.00
_cell.angle_gamma   90.00
#
_symmetry.space_group_name_H-M   'P 1'
#
loop_
_entity.id
_entity.type
_entity.pdbx_description
1 polymer ?
#
loop_
_entity_poly.entity_id
_entity_poly.type
_entity_poly.pdbx_seq_one_letter_code
_entity_poly.pdbx_strand_id
1 'polypeptide(L)'
;LEEGKGAVVPVVADALDTSNDGKLIHFSGEATTQDVVTDLDFAIEARALKLRRITKMYQWEEEKEERKEKVSGGGEKTVTRYKYSKVWSELHIDSGSFNRKGSRGRSNPASIPYESDEFVADKITVGTFQLSSSLIKKIDAFEALRLPAEVREEIGDRTVHRTGNGLYIG
;
A
#
# COMPACT_ATOMS: atom_id res chain seq x y z
N LEU A 1 26.72 3.50 21.66
CA LEU A 1 25.36 3.02 22.00
C LEU A 1 25.13 2.82 23.52
N GLU A 2 26.13 2.90 24.35
CA GLU A 2 25.98 2.78 25.82
C GLU A 2 25.74 4.12 26.52
N GLU A 3 26.15 5.25 25.94
CA GLU A 3 25.94 6.59 26.52
C GLU A 3 24.48 7.04 26.58
N GLY A 4 23.59 6.45 25.76
CA GLY A 4 22.16 6.79 25.75
C GLY A 4 21.29 6.07 26.79
N LYS A 5 21.74 4.95 27.34
CA LYS A 5 20.93 4.12 28.26
C LYS A 5 20.70 4.73 29.64
N GLY A 6 21.62 5.63 30.09
CA GLY A 6 21.54 6.32 31.40
C GLY A 6 20.74 7.62 31.40
N ALA A 7 20.37 8.12 30.20
CA ALA A 7 19.75 9.44 30.06
C ALA A 7 18.23 9.36 29.77
N VAL A 8 17.66 8.16 29.59
CA VAL A 8 16.23 7.98 29.26
C VAL A 8 15.42 7.82 30.53
N VAL A 9 14.45 8.70 30.73
CA VAL A 9 13.52 8.68 31.88
C VAL A 9 12.27 7.90 31.49
N PRO A 10 11.95 6.76 32.15
CA PRO A 10 10.69 6.08 31.93
C PRO A 10 9.54 6.90 32.55
N VAL A 11 8.46 7.12 31.78
CA VAL A 11 7.28 7.86 32.23
C VAL A 11 6.01 7.07 31.89
N VAL A 12 4.91 7.36 32.60
CA VAL A 12 3.59 6.84 32.25
C VAL A 12 2.97 7.71 31.16
N ALA A 13 2.27 7.07 30.19
CA ALA A 13 1.71 7.78 29.06
C ALA A 13 0.53 8.71 29.44
N ASP A 14 -0.16 8.42 30.54
CA ASP A 14 -1.41 9.10 30.91
C ASP A 14 -1.21 10.38 31.74
N ALA A 15 0.03 10.74 32.08
CA ALA A 15 0.34 11.91 32.88
C ALA A 15 1.50 12.71 32.28
N LEU A 16 1.32 14.03 32.20
CA LEU A 16 2.39 14.97 31.88
C LEU A 16 3.08 15.40 33.15
N ASP A 17 4.41 15.27 33.18
CA ASP A 17 5.27 15.76 34.26
C ASP A 17 6.29 16.74 33.67
N THR A 18 6.10 18.02 33.95
CA THR A 18 6.93 19.11 33.47
C THR A 18 8.38 19.05 34.02
N SER A 19 8.62 18.30 35.09
CA SER A 19 9.98 18.05 35.57
C SER A 19 10.85 17.30 34.55
N ASN A 20 10.22 16.70 33.54
CA ASN A 20 10.86 15.98 32.44
C ASN A 20 11.07 16.83 31.17
N ASP A 21 10.75 18.12 31.23
CA ASP A 21 10.97 19.02 30.09
C ASP A 21 12.45 19.04 29.70
N GLY A 22 12.69 18.88 28.38
CA GLY A 22 14.06 18.80 27.82
C GLY A 22 14.80 17.48 28.05
N LYS A 23 14.18 16.50 28.70
CA LYS A 23 14.78 15.17 28.90
C LYS A 23 14.29 14.20 27.83
N LEU A 24 15.13 13.19 27.55
CA LEU A 24 14.73 12.05 26.72
C LEU A 24 13.85 11.12 27.58
N ILE A 25 12.61 10.97 27.17
CA ILE A 25 11.64 10.14 27.88
C ILE A 25 11.31 8.87 27.07
N HIS A 26 10.93 7.82 27.78
CA HIS A 26 10.40 6.58 27.21
C HIS A 26 9.07 6.26 27.83
N PHE A 27 8.07 6.01 27.00
CA PHE A 27 6.74 5.52 27.42
C PHE A 27 6.22 4.48 26.44
N SER A 28 5.27 3.70 26.91
CA SER A 28 4.53 2.71 26.11
C SER A 28 3.05 2.86 26.37
N GLY A 29 2.25 2.61 25.35
CA GLY A 29 0.79 2.67 25.45
C GLY A 29 0.16 2.41 24.09
N GLU A 30 -1.15 2.29 24.09
CA GLU A 30 -1.94 2.15 22.87
C GLU A 30 -2.05 3.51 22.18
N ALA A 31 -1.80 3.51 20.85
CA ALA A 31 -2.02 4.69 20.03
C ALA A 31 -3.51 4.77 19.66
N THR A 32 -4.13 5.91 19.91
CA THR A 32 -5.56 6.13 19.70
C THR A 32 -5.83 7.42 18.93
N THR A 33 -7.02 7.49 18.32
CA THR A 33 -7.54 8.71 17.68
C THR A 33 -9.06 8.81 17.86
N GLN A 34 -9.57 10.02 17.83
CA GLN A 34 -11.02 10.30 17.71
C GLN A 34 -11.41 10.62 16.27
N ASP A 35 -10.44 10.76 15.38
CA ASP A 35 -10.69 11.13 14.00
C ASP A 35 -11.28 9.96 13.21
N VAL A 36 -12.04 10.31 12.19
CA VAL A 36 -12.52 9.38 11.18
C VAL A 36 -11.71 9.63 9.91
N VAL A 37 -11.01 8.62 9.47
CA VAL A 37 -10.22 8.68 8.23
C VAL A 37 -11.11 8.24 7.08
N THR A 38 -11.10 9.00 5.98
CA THR A 38 -12.02 8.82 4.85
C THR A 38 -11.25 8.65 3.55
N ASP A 39 -11.56 7.59 2.82
CA ASP A 39 -11.24 7.44 1.40
C ASP A 39 -12.40 8.02 0.57
N LEU A 40 -12.22 9.24 0.06
CA LEU A 40 -13.26 9.96 -0.66
C LEU A 40 -13.62 9.33 -2.01
N ASP A 41 -12.69 8.66 -2.67
CA ASP A 41 -12.96 8.00 -3.96
C ASP A 41 -14.00 6.90 -3.80
N PHE A 42 -13.89 6.13 -2.72
CA PHE A 42 -14.74 4.97 -2.46
C PHE A 42 -15.80 5.23 -1.39
N ALA A 43 -15.82 6.43 -0.78
CA ALA A 43 -16.68 6.79 0.35
C ALA A 43 -16.59 5.76 1.50
N ILE A 44 -15.36 5.34 1.81
CA ILE A 44 -15.08 4.42 2.90
C ILE A 44 -14.52 5.21 4.08
N GLU A 45 -15.14 5.03 5.22
CA GLU A 45 -14.77 5.70 6.46
C GLU A 45 -14.37 4.68 7.52
N ALA A 46 -13.36 5.02 8.30
CA ALA A 46 -12.94 4.20 9.43
C ALA A 46 -12.42 5.08 10.56
N ARG A 47 -12.81 4.78 11.80
CA ARG A 47 -12.12 5.32 12.96
C ARG A 47 -10.85 4.50 13.17
N ALA A 48 -9.75 4.97 12.62
CA ALA A 48 -8.47 4.27 12.62
C ALA A 48 -7.33 5.30 12.60
N LEU A 49 -6.15 4.90 13.04
CA LEU A 49 -4.95 5.74 12.95
C LEU A 49 -4.58 6.02 11.49
N LYS A 50 -4.76 4.99 10.66
CA LYS A 50 -4.51 5.03 9.21
C LYS A 50 -5.49 4.13 8.49
N LEU A 51 -5.84 4.52 7.28
CA LEU A 51 -6.57 3.70 6.32
C LEU A 51 -5.70 3.56 5.06
N ARG A 52 -5.43 2.34 4.63
CA ARG A 52 -4.66 2.08 3.42
C ARG A 52 -5.52 1.39 2.37
N ARG A 53 -5.56 1.99 1.19
CA ARG A 53 -6.11 1.39 -0.02
C ARG A 53 -5.00 0.71 -0.80
N ILE A 54 -5.18 -0.55 -1.14
CA ILE A 54 -4.30 -1.28 -2.04
C ILE A 54 -5.09 -1.57 -3.32
N THR A 55 -4.65 -1.00 -4.42
CA THR A 55 -5.28 -1.17 -5.72
C THR A 55 -4.44 -2.08 -6.61
N LYS A 56 -5.11 -3.04 -7.26
CA LYS A 56 -4.50 -3.92 -8.25
C LYS A 56 -5.30 -3.85 -9.53
N MET A 57 -4.62 -3.82 -10.67
CA MET A 57 -5.24 -3.89 -11.98
C MET A 57 -4.93 -5.24 -12.63
N TYR A 58 -5.95 -5.87 -13.24
CA TYR A 58 -5.77 -7.11 -14.00
C TYR A 58 -5.25 -6.78 -15.39
N GLN A 59 -3.96 -7.00 -15.63
CA GLN A 59 -3.18 -6.51 -16.77
C GLN A 59 -2.48 -7.63 -17.49
N TRP A 60 -2.14 -7.39 -18.76
CA TRP A 60 -1.20 -8.22 -19.48
C TRP A 60 0.23 -7.99 -18.97
N GLU A 61 0.97 -9.06 -18.87
CA GLU A 61 2.40 -9.10 -18.56
C GLU A 61 3.13 -9.87 -19.68
N GLU A 62 4.34 -9.40 -20.01
CA GLU A 62 5.27 -10.10 -20.89
C GLU A 62 6.42 -10.66 -20.06
N GLU A 63 6.60 -11.95 -20.10
CA GLU A 63 7.76 -12.63 -19.53
C GLU A 63 8.75 -13.00 -20.66
N LYS A 64 10.00 -12.57 -20.52
CA LYS A 64 11.08 -12.86 -21.44
C LYS A 64 11.93 -13.99 -20.89
N GLU A 65 12.00 -15.10 -21.61
CA GLU A 65 12.88 -16.23 -21.33
C GLU A 65 14.00 -16.28 -22.36
N GLU A 66 15.25 -16.35 -21.93
CA GLU A 66 16.40 -16.55 -22.78
C GLU A 66 17.05 -17.90 -22.50
N ARG A 67 17.26 -18.69 -23.56
CA ARG A 67 17.91 -19.98 -23.49
C ARG A 67 19.06 -20.04 -24.48
N LYS A 68 20.23 -20.46 -24.01
CA LYS A 68 21.37 -20.77 -24.89
C LYS A 68 21.24 -22.20 -25.38
N GLU A 69 21.30 -22.39 -26.68
CA GLU A 69 21.30 -23.70 -27.36
C GLU A 69 22.60 -23.90 -28.10
N LYS A 70 23.20 -25.10 -27.95
CA LYS A 70 24.38 -25.47 -28.74
C LYS A 70 23.94 -25.81 -30.15
N VAL A 71 24.66 -25.27 -31.14
CA VAL A 71 24.44 -25.58 -32.56
C VAL A 71 25.47 -26.56 -33.07
N SER A 72 25.06 -27.38 -34.04
CA SER A 72 25.99 -28.27 -34.75
C SER A 72 27.10 -27.45 -35.37
N GLY A 73 28.38 -27.73 -34.97
CA GLY A 73 29.55 -26.94 -35.40
C GLY A 73 30.22 -26.17 -34.25
N GLY A 74 29.79 -26.32 -33.00
CA GLY A 74 30.49 -25.83 -31.80
C GLY A 74 30.13 -24.40 -31.36
N GLY A 75 29.14 -23.76 -32.01
CA GLY A 75 28.64 -22.44 -31.62
C GLY A 75 27.50 -22.49 -30.60
N GLU A 76 27.21 -21.34 -29.97
CA GLU A 76 26.02 -21.15 -29.13
C GLU A 76 25.05 -20.18 -29.81
N LYS A 77 23.75 -20.48 -29.76
CA LYS A 77 22.66 -19.62 -30.21
C LYS A 77 21.81 -19.27 -29.03
N THR A 78 21.53 -17.98 -28.82
CA THR A 78 20.54 -17.54 -27.85
C THR A 78 19.14 -17.53 -28.48
N VAL A 79 18.25 -18.31 -27.92
CA VAL A 79 16.83 -18.33 -28.29
C VAL A 79 16.04 -17.55 -27.23
N THR A 80 15.38 -16.50 -27.68
CA THR A 80 14.50 -15.69 -26.82
C THR A 80 13.05 -16.09 -27.06
N ARG A 81 12.32 -16.37 -26.00
CA ARG A 81 10.90 -16.68 -26.02
C ARG A 81 10.16 -15.66 -25.17
N TYR A 82 9.02 -15.20 -25.64
CA TYR A 82 8.13 -14.29 -24.92
C TYR A 82 6.83 -15.02 -24.59
N LYS A 83 6.45 -14.98 -23.32
CA LYS A 83 5.18 -15.47 -22.81
C LYS A 83 4.30 -14.28 -22.40
N TYR A 84 3.01 -14.41 -22.55
CA TYR A 84 2.05 -13.39 -22.21
C TYR A 84 0.97 -13.99 -21.32
N SER A 85 0.76 -13.39 -20.16
CA SER A 85 -0.29 -13.78 -19.22
C SER A 85 -0.97 -12.55 -18.66
N LYS A 86 -2.12 -12.74 -18.01
CA LYS A 86 -2.76 -11.67 -17.24
C LYS A 86 -2.50 -11.89 -15.76
N VAL A 87 -2.12 -10.81 -15.09
CA VAL A 87 -1.78 -10.80 -13.65
C VAL A 87 -2.47 -9.64 -12.94
N TRP A 88 -2.73 -9.81 -11.66
CA TRP A 88 -3.09 -8.72 -10.78
C TRP A 88 -1.82 -8.02 -10.31
N SER A 89 -1.63 -6.76 -10.67
CA SER A 89 -0.45 -5.97 -10.31
C SER A 89 -0.83 -4.62 -9.69
N GLU A 90 -0.13 -4.24 -8.65
CA GLU A 90 -0.20 -2.89 -8.05
C GLU A 90 0.53 -1.85 -8.89
N LEU A 91 1.49 -2.31 -9.70
CA LEU A 91 2.24 -1.45 -10.60
C LEU A 91 1.63 -1.51 -12.00
N HIS A 92 1.55 -0.35 -12.65
CA HIS A 92 1.16 -0.27 -14.06
C HIS A 92 2.20 -0.97 -14.95
N ILE A 93 1.73 -1.83 -15.85
CA ILE A 93 2.55 -2.52 -16.85
C ILE A 93 2.31 -1.87 -18.20
N ASP A 94 3.33 -1.16 -18.71
CA ASP A 94 3.26 -0.54 -20.05
C ASP A 94 3.35 -1.60 -21.16
N SER A 95 2.19 -1.97 -21.70
CA SER A 95 2.10 -2.89 -22.83
C SER A 95 2.66 -2.32 -24.13
N GLY A 96 2.93 -1.03 -24.20
CA GLY A 96 3.63 -0.38 -25.31
C GLY A 96 5.11 -0.79 -25.40
N SER A 97 5.69 -1.30 -24.30
CA SER A 97 7.05 -1.83 -24.23
C SER A 97 7.18 -3.30 -24.65
N PHE A 98 6.07 -4.02 -24.83
CA PHE A 98 6.07 -5.44 -25.19
C PHE A 98 6.73 -5.72 -26.55
N ASN A 99 7.38 -6.87 -26.67
CA ASN A 99 8.00 -7.31 -27.93
C ASN A 99 6.99 -7.36 -29.08
N ARG A 100 5.74 -7.80 -28.81
CA ARG A 100 4.64 -7.81 -29.77
C ARG A 100 3.57 -6.82 -29.33
N LYS A 101 3.80 -5.54 -29.59
CA LYS A 101 2.91 -4.44 -29.28
C LYS A 101 1.51 -4.64 -29.86
N GLY A 102 0.46 -4.49 -29.03
CA GLY A 102 -0.93 -4.47 -29.45
C GLY A 102 -1.45 -5.71 -30.18
N SER A 103 -0.61 -6.76 -30.35
CA SER A 103 -1.02 -7.94 -31.09
C SER A 103 -2.00 -8.78 -30.30
N ARG A 104 -3.09 -9.21 -30.95
CA ARG A 104 -4.13 -10.08 -30.37
C ARG A 104 -4.83 -9.51 -29.15
N GLY A 105 -5.03 -8.18 -29.08
CA GLY A 105 -5.76 -7.54 -27.99
C GLY A 105 -5.00 -7.52 -26.65
N ARG A 106 -3.66 -7.61 -26.65
CA ARG A 106 -2.81 -7.50 -25.49
C ARG A 106 -2.42 -6.04 -25.26
N SER A 107 -3.38 -5.25 -24.88
CA SER A 107 -3.18 -3.85 -24.54
C SER A 107 -3.67 -3.62 -23.12
N ASN A 108 -2.86 -2.95 -22.32
CA ASN A 108 -3.26 -2.46 -21.00
C ASN A 108 -3.76 -1.02 -21.12
N PRO A 109 -4.63 -0.58 -20.20
CA PRO A 109 -4.95 0.84 -20.04
C PRO A 109 -3.68 1.66 -19.85
N ALA A 110 -3.73 2.96 -20.14
CA ALA A 110 -2.56 3.85 -20.02
C ALA A 110 -2.11 4.08 -18.57
N SER A 111 -3.00 3.89 -17.61
CA SER A 111 -2.72 4.03 -16.17
C SER A 111 -3.67 3.19 -15.35
N ILE A 112 -3.35 2.99 -14.07
CA ILE A 112 -4.29 2.47 -13.07
C ILE A 112 -5.23 3.62 -12.69
N PRO A 113 -6.55 3.48 -12.86
CA PRO A 113 -7.50 4.59 -12.65
C PRO A 113 -7.55 5.09 -11.21
N TYR A 114 -7.38 4.19 -10.25
CA TYR A 114 -7.37 4.48 -8.81
C TYR A 114 -6.08 3.90 -8.24
N GLU A 115 -5.19 4.75 -7.80
CA GLU A 115 -3.91 4.33 -7.23
C GLU A 115 -4.08 3.87 -5.79
N SER A 116 -3.12 3.07 -5.30
CA SER A 116 -3.00 2.77 -3.89
C SER A 116 -2.70 4.05 -3.12
N ASP A 117 -3.31 4.21 -1.95
CA ASP A 117 -3.18 5.44 -1.15
C ASP A 117 -3.24 5.14 0.35
N GLU A 118 -2.77 6.09 1.17
CA GLU A 118 -2.78 6.00 2.62
C GLU A 118 -3.33 7.29 3.23
N PHE A 119 -4.43 7.16 3.95
CA PHE A 119 -5.09 8.23 4.66
C PHE A 119 -4.73 8.12 6.15
N VAL A 120 -4.42 9.24 6.78
CA VAL A 120 -3.89 9.29 8.14
C VAL A 120 -4.75 10.21 8.99
N ALA A 121 -5.03 9.83 10.23
CA ALA A 121 -5.71 10.66 11.19
C ALA A 121 -4.86 11.91 11.52
N ASP A 122 -5.51 13.06 11.69
CA ASP A 122 -4.83 14.32 11.98
C ASP A 122 -4.20 14.32 13.38
N LYS A 123 -4.89 13.70 14.34
CA LYS A 123 -4.45 13.64 15.72
C LYS A 123 -4.39 12.21 16.24
N ILE A 124 -3.18 11.74 16.47
CA ILE A 124 -2.92 10.43 17.08
C ILE A 124 -2.18 10.64 18.39
N THR A 125 -2.65 10.01 19.46
CA THR A 125 -2.08 10.14 20.79
C THR A 125 -1.77 8.77 21.41
N VAL A 126 -0.78 8.77 22.32
CA VAL A 126 -0.55 7.66 23.25
C VAL A 126 -0.69 8.27 24.65
N GLY A 127 -1.81 8.00 25.29
CA GLY A 127 -2.19 8.71 26.49
C GLY A 127 -2.29 10.22 26.25
N THR A 128 -1.55 11.02 26.99
CA THR A 128 -1.50 12.49 26.86
C THR A 128 -0.53 12.99 25.79
N PHE A 129 0.32 12.10 25.21
CA PHE A 129 1.34 12.50 24.25
C PHE A 129 0.81 12.39 22.81
N GLN A 130 0.86 13.50 22.08
CA GLN A 130 0.58 13.49 20.65
C GLN A 130 1.79 12.96 19.87
N LEU A 131 1.54 12.04 18.95
CA LEU A 131 2.59 11.50 18.10
C LEU A 131 2.99 12.50 17.02
N SER A 132 4.31 12.60 16.79
CA SER A 132 4.83 13.34 15.65
C SER A 132 4.61 12.58 14.34
N SER A 133 4.59 13.29 13.22
CA SER A 133 4.44 12.69 11.89
C SER A 133 5.53 11.65 11.57
N SER A 134 6.73 11.80 12.13
CA SER A 134 7.83 10.83 11.97
C SER A 134 7.55 9.50 12.70
N LEU A 135 6.86 9.54 13.84
CA LEU A 135 6.43 8.34 14.56
C LEU A 135 5.23 7.70 13.88
N ILE A 136 4.26 8.51 13.45
CA ILE A 136 3.07 8.03 12.73
C ILE A 136 3.46 7.28 11.45
N LYS A 137 4.46 7.75 10.69
CA LYS A 137 4.97 7.05 9.50
C LYS A 137 5.49 5.64 9.78
N LYS A 138 5.95 5.36 11.01
CA LYS A 138 6.45 4.04 11.40
C LYS A 138 5.35 3.04 11.78
N ILE A 139 4.11 3.49 11.89
CA ILE A 139 2.96 2.61 12.13
C ILE A 139 2.64 1.92 10.80
N ASP A 140 2.87 0.60 10.72
CA ASP A 140 2.71 -0.22 9.52
C ASP A 140 1.92 -1.51 9.76
N ALA A 141 1.45 -1.74 10.99
CA ALA A 141 0.58 -2.85 11.33
C ALA A 141 -0.85 -2.57 10.85
N PHE A 142 -1.22 -3.15 9.70
CA PHE A 142 -2.55 -3.01 9.11
C PHE A 142 -3.33 -4.31 9.22
N GLU A 143 -4.61 -4.17 9.51
CA GLU A 143 -5.59 -5.24 9.47
C GLU A 143 -6.59 -5.01 8.33
N ALA A 144 -7.17 -6.09 7.81
CA ALA A 144 -8.17 -5.97 6.76
C ALA A 144 -9.43 -5.30 7.33
N LEU A 145 -9.82 -4.17 6.75
CA LEU A 145 -11.03 -3.47 7.11
C LEU A 145 -12.25 -4.29 6.69
N ARG A 146 -13.18 -4.48 7.61
CA ARG A 146 -14.51 -4.97 7.25
C ARG A 146 -15.28 -3.84 6.57
N LEU A 147 -15.49 -3.99 5.28
CA LEU A 147 -16.23 -2.99 4.50
C LEU A 147 -17.65 -2.80 5.05
N PRO A 148 -18.18 -1.56 5.03
CA PRO A 148 -19.56 -1.27 5.42
C PRO A 148 -20.54 -2.07 4.55
N ALA A 149 -21.75 -2.27 5.05
CA ALA A 149 -22.78 -3.01 4.31
C ALA A 149 -23.11 -2.33 2.97
N GLU A 150 -23.17 -1.01 3.01
CA GLU A 150 -23.40 -0.17 1.83
C GLU A 150 -22.06 0.41 1.37
N VAL A 151 -21.70 0.15 0.13
CA VAL A 151 -20.58 0.74 -0.58
C VAL A 151 -21.11 1.45 -1.82
N ARG A 152 -20.35 2.37 -2.38
CA ARG A 152 -20.71 2.96 -3.67
C ARG A 152 -20.92 1.87 -4.72
N GLU A 153 -22.07 1.93 -5.41
CA GLU A 153 -22.41 0.98 -6.49
C GLU A 153 -21.77 1.38 -7.82
N GLU A 154 -21.45 2.66 -7.98
CA GLU A 154 -20.84 3.23 -9.17
C GLU A 154 -19.75 4.23 -8.83
N ILE A 155 -18.67 4.22 -9.60
CA ILE A 155 -17.58 5.20 -9.54
C ILE A 155 -17.31 5.65 -10.99
N GLY A 156 -17.63 6.91 -11.28
CA GLY A 156 -17.65 7.40 -12.66
C GLY A 156 -18.67 6.65 -13.51
N ASP A 157 -18.20 6.02 -14.57
CA ASP A 157 -19.00 5.19 -15.51
C ASP A 157 -18.88 3.67 -15.23
N ARG A 158 -18.30 3.29 -14.11
CA ARG A 158 -17.97 1.89 -13.79
C ARG A 158 -18.77 1.39 -12.61
N THR A 159 -19.18 0.14 -12.71
CA THR A 159 -19.88 -0.56 -11.63
C THR A 159 -18.89 -1.08 -10.59
N VAL A 160 -19.26 -0.96 -9.33
CA VAL A 160 -18.49 -1.46 -8.19
C VAL A 160 -19.13 -2.72 -7.66
N HIS A 161 -18.38 -3.79 -7.60
CA HIS A 161 -18.82 -5.06 -7.05
C HIS A 161 -18.01 -5.39 -5.77
N ARG A 162 -18.72 -5.80 -4.74
CA ARG A 162 -18.09 -6.26 -3.52
C ARG A 162 -17.55 -7.68 -3.69
N THR A 163 -16.30 -7.90 -3.28
CA THR A 163 -15.65 -9.23 -3.32
C THR A 163 -14.91 -9.47 -2.00
N GLY A 164 -15.50 -10.24 -1.10
CA GLY A 164 -14.93 -10.46 0.23
C GLY A 164 -14.69 -9.15 0.97
N ASN A 165 -13.43 -8.86 1.32
CA ASN A 165 -13.00 -7.61 1.97
C ASN A 165 -12.50 -6.55 0.97
N GLY A 166 -12.77 -6.71 -0.31
CA GLY A 166 -12.35 -5.80 -1.36
C GLY A 166 -13.49 -5.35 -2.26
N LEU A 167 -13.17 -4.41 -3.14
CA LEU A 167 -14.04 -3.92 -4.19
C LEU A 167 -13.42 -4.26 -5.55
N TYR A 168 -14.25 -4.70 -6.48
CA TYR A 168 -13.89 -4.88 -7.88
C TYR A 168 -14.63 -3.83 -8.71
N ILE A 169 -13.90 -3.19 -9.63
CA ILE A 169 -14.43 -2.17 -10.52
C ILE A 169 -14.29 -2.69 -11.95
N GLY A 170 -15.40 -2.84 -12.66
CA GLY A 170 -15.44 -3.39 -14.01
C GLY A 170 -16.36 -2.64 -14.95
#